data_858afcb116e81725b93e349aa1ad2d98
#
_entry.id   858afcb116e81725b93e349aa1ad2d98
#
_cell.length_a   1.000
_cell.length_b   1.000
_cell.length_c   1.000
_cell.angle_alpha   90.00
_cell.angle_beta   90.00
_cell.angle_gamma   90.00
#
_symmetry.space_group_name_H-M   'P 1'
#
loop_
_entity.id
_entity.type
_entity.pdbx_description
1 polymer ?
#
loop_
_entity_poly.entity_id
_entity_poly.type
_entity_poly.pdbx_seq_one_letter_code
_entity_poly.pdbx_strand_id
1 'polypeptide(L)'
;MNTPTHWNESLALTCRRLFLRDYEVHINIGVHDFEKLGPQRVRVNVDMYVLLSQSTPKADRIHEVVDYDFIRRTIAARVNAGHIELQETLCDDVANTLLEHPKVQAVRVSTEKPDVYPDCDAVGVEVFRIKG
;
A
#
# COMPACT_ATOMS: atom_id res chain seq x y z
N MET A 1 18.60 7.12 17.65
CA MET A 1 18.50 5.92 16.81
C MET A 1 17.93 6.28 15.45
N ASN A 2 18.69 5.99 14.41
CA ASN A 2 18.32 6.41 13.05
C ASN A 2 17.89 5.25 12.16
N THR A 3 17.33 4.19 12.76
CA THR A 3 16.96 2.98 12.04
C THR A 3 16.07 3.26 10.82
N PRO A 4 14.96 4.07 10.94
CA PRO A 4 14.12 4.36 9.77
C PRO A 4 14.89 5.04 8.63
N THR A 5 15.74 6.02 8.95
CA THR A 5 16.56 6.72 7.95
C THR A 5 17.58 5.77 7.32
N HIS A 6 18.22 4.94 8.15
CA HIS A 6 19.19 3.94 7.68
C HIS A 6 18.53 2.96 6.70
N TRP A 7 17.36 2.44 7.04
CA TRP A 7 16.63 1.53 6.17
C TRP A 7 16.24 2.20 4.86
N ASN A 8 15.78 3.45 4.91
CA ASN A 8 15.42 4.20 3.71
C ASN A 8 16.62 4.42 2.79
N GLU A 9 17.77 4.73 3.35
CA GLU A 9 19.00 4.89 2.57
C GLU A 9 19.41 3.58 1.90
N SER A 10 19.38 2.47 2.62
CA SER A 10 19.70 1.15 2.09
C SER A 10 18.75 0.77 0.95
N LEU A 11 17.46 0.97 1.14
CA LEU A 11 16.46 0.69 0.12
C LEU A 11 16.67 1.56 -1.12
N ALA A 12 16.99 2.84 -0.93
CA ALA A 12 17.24 3.76 -2.04
C ALA A 12 18.44 3.34 -2.89
N LEU A 13 19.47 2.76 -2.25
CA LEU A 13 20.69 2.33 -2.94
C LEU A 13 20.53 0.99 -3.68
N THR A 14 19.70 0.10 -3.16
CA THR A 14 19.63 -1.29 -3.67
C THR A 14 18.32 -1.63 -4.36
N CYS A 15 17.30 -0.80 -4.20
CA CYS A 15 15.96 -1.10 -4.68
C CYS A 15 15.44 -0.03 -5.62
N ARG A 16 14.54 -0.45 -6.47
CA ARG A 16 13.65 0.42 -7.22
C ARG A 16 12.35 0.52 -6.45
N ARG A 17 11.82 1.73 -6.34
CA ARG A 17 10.50 1.95 -5.72
C ARG A 17 9.45 2.00 -6.82
N LEU A 18 8.49 1.11 -6.76
CA LEU A 18 7.26 1.20 -7.52
C LEU A 18 6.20 1.79 -6.60
N PHE A 19 5.38 2.68 -7.11
CA PHE A 19 4.40 3.31 -6.22
C PHE A 19 3.06 3.53 -6.90
N LEU A 20 2.02 3.55 -6.08
CA LEU A 20 0.67 3.92 -6.45
C LEU A 20 0.28 5.10 -5.56
N ARG A 21 -0.17 6.18 -6.17
CA ARG A 21 -0.44 7.43 -5.47
C ARG A 21 -1.91 7.79 -5.54
N ASP A 22 -2.52 8.01 -4.37
CA ASP A 22 -3.90 8.49 -4.25
C ASP A 22 -4.92 7.64 -5.02
N TYR A 23 -4.79 6.33 -4.91
CA TYR A 23 -5.77 5.42 -5.50
C TYR A 23 -7.05 5.51 -4.68
N GLU A 24 -8.10 6.04 -5.30
CA GLU A 24 -9.38 6.22 -4.62
C GLU A 24 -10.25 4.98 -4.79
N VAL A 25 -10.69 4.43 -3.66
CA VAL A 25 -11.62 3.31 -3.63
C VAL A 25 -12.82 3.69 -2.77
N HIS A 26 -13.97 3.08 -3.04
CA HIS A 26 -15.19 3.26 -2.25
C HIS A 26 -15.47 1.92 -1.55
N ILE A 27 -15.34 1.90 -0.23
CA ILE A 27 -15.40 0.66 0.54
C ILE A 27 -16.25 0.81 1.80
N ASN A 28 -16.79 -0.32 2.24
CA ASN A 28 -17.48 -0.39 3.52
C ASN A 28 -16.42 -0.55 4.60
N ILE A 29 -16.13 0.54 5.31
CA ILE A 29 -15.08 0.57 6.32
C ILE A 29 -15.51 1.46 7.49
N GLY A 30 -15.22 1.02 8.70
CA GLY A 30 -15.43 1.81 9.90
C GLY A 30 -16.25 1.11 10.96
N VAL A 31 -16.08 1.57 12.20
CA VAL A 31 -16.75 1.04 13.38
C VAL A 31 -17.98 1.87 13.80
N HIS A 32 -18.03 3.13 13.39
CA HIS A 32 -19.14 4.03 13.76
C HIS A 32 -20.39 3.73 12.95
N ASP A 33 -21.55 3.97 13.53
CA ASP A 33 -22.83 3.69 12.87
C ASP A 33 -22.96 4.42 11.54
N PHE A 34 -22.55 5.71 11.48
CA PHE A 34 -22.64 6.47 10.24
C PHE A 34 -21.74 5.91 9.15
N GLU A 35 -20.65 5.24 9.53
CA GLU A 35 -19.72 4.62 8.58
C GLU A 35 -20.28 3.33 7.99
N LYS A 36 -21.30 2.76 8.61
CA LYS A 36 -21.94 1.52 8.15
C LYS A 36 -23.13 1.77 7.22
N LEU A 37 -23.46 3.02 6.98
CA LEU A 37 -24.60 3.38 6.12
C LEU A 37 -24.31 3.19 4.64
N GLY A 38 -23.06 3.06 4.25
CA GLY A 38 -22.68 2.84 2.87
C GLY A 38 -21.18 2.93 2.68
N PRO A 39 -20.69 2.74 1.45
CA PRO A 39 -19.28 2.84 1.15
C PRO A 39 -18.74 4.24 1.40
N GLN A 40 -17.52 4.29 1.90
CA GLN A 40 -16.77 5.52 2.08
C GLN A 40 -15.65 5.64 1.07
N ARG A 41 -15.31 6.87 0.73
CA ARG A 41 -14.15 7.18 -0.09
C ARG A 41 -12.89 7.02 0.74
N VAL A 42 -11.95 6.23 0.24
CA VAL A 42 -10.65 6.01 0.88
C VAL A 42 -9.57 6.16 -0.18
N ARG A 43 -8.52 6.91 0.13
CA ARG A 43 -7.35 7.00 -0.73
C ARG A 43 -6.27 6.08 -0.19
N VAL A 44 -5.68 5.28 -1.09
CA VAL A 44 -4.66 4.31 -0.75
C VAL A 44 -3.37 4.68 -1.48
N ASN A 45 -2.28 4.70 -0.73
CA ASN A 45 -0.95 4.96 -1.27
C ASN A 45 -0.04 3.80 -0.91
N VAL A 46 0.75 3.36 -1.88
CA VAL A 46 1.67 2.23 -1.68
C VAL A 46 3.02 2.58 -2.30
N ASP A 47 4.08 2.36 -1.53
CA ASP A 47 5.45 2.26 -2.04
C ASP A 47 5.87 0.79 -1.91
N MET A 48 6.33 0.21 -3.01
CA MET A 48 6.78 -1.18 -3.04
C MET A 48 8.21 -1.22 -3.53
N TYR A 49 9.11 -1.81 -2.75
CA TYR A 49 10.53 -1.82 -3.01
C TYR A 49 10.98 -3.18 -3.53
N VAL A 50 11.61 -3.17 -4.70
CA VAL A 50 12.11 -4.38 -5.37
C VAL A 50 13.59 -4.20 -5.66
N LEU A 51 14.38 -5.28 -5.53
CA LEU A 51 15.82 -5.19 -5.79
C LEU A 51 16.09 -4.77 -7.24
N LEU A 52 17.00 -3.84 -7.43
CA LEU A 52 17.42 -3.41 -8.75
C LEU A 52 17.94 -4.59 -9.57
N SER A 53 18.68 -5.52 -8.93
CA SER A 53 19.21 -6.70 -9.61
C SER A 53 18.14 -7.64 -10.14
N GLN A 54 16.90 -7.55 -9.61
CA GLN A 54 15.80 -8.41 -10.01
C GLN A 54 14.70 -7.66 -10.77
N SER A 55 14.92 -6.39 -11.06
CA SER A 55 13.89 -5.55 -11.68
C SER A 55 14.45 -4.61 -12.75
N THR A 56 15.68 -4.81 -13.18
CA THR A 56 16.28 -4.02 -14.25
C THR A 56 16.12 -4.76 -15.56
N PRO A 57 15.30 -4.25 -16.48
CA PRO A 57 15.07 -4.94 -17.74
C PRO A 57 16.30 -4.85 -18.65
N LYS A 58 16.55 -5.91 -19.40
CA LYS A 58 17.62 -5.97 -20.39
C LYS A 58 17.08 -5.89 -21.82
N ALA A 59 15.85 -6.33 -22.03
CA ALA A 59 15.21 -6.39 -23.34
C ALA A 59 13.92 -5.55 -23.40
N ASP A 60 13.68 -4.72 -22.37
CA ASP A 60 12.51 -3.85 -22.29
C ASP A 60 11.20 -4.64 -22.34
N ARG A 61 11.13 -5.74 -21.56
CA ARG A 61 9.97 -6.62 -21.51
C ARG A 61 9.34 -6.61 -20.13
N ILE A 62 8.00 -6.66 -20.08
CA ILE A 62 7.25 -6.61 -18.82
C ILE A 62 7.62 -7.77 -17.89
N HIS A 63 7.92 -8.95 -18.44
CA HIS A 63 8.24 -10.11 -17.61
C HIS A 63 9.58 -9.99 -16.87
N GLU A 64 10.39 -9.01 -17.23
CA GLU A 64 11.68 -8.77 -16.59
C GLU A 64 11.57 -7.92 -15.31
N VAL A 65 10.39 -7.37 -15.03
CA VAL A 65 10.15 -6.47 -13.91
C VAL A 65 8.95 -6.96 -13.10
N VAL A 66 8.76 -6.36 -11.94
CA VAL A 66 7.52 -6.54 -11.19
C VAL A 66 6.49 -5.59 -11.79
N ASP A 67 5.39 -6.12 -12.29
CA ASP A 67 4.31 -5.33 -12.85
C ASP A 67 3.60 -4.57 -11.74
N TYR A 68 3.60 -3.23 -11.81
CA TYR A 68 2.96 -2.42 -10.78
C TYR A 68 1.43 -2.60 -10.73
N ASP A 69 0.81 -3.17 -11.75
CA ASP A 69 -0.61 -3.53 -11.68
C ASP A 69 -0.89 -4.50 -10.52
N PHE A 70 0.11 -5.26 -10.08
CA PHE A 70 0.00 -6.13 -8.92
C PHE A 70 -0.43 -5.35 -7.67
N ILE A 71 0.07 -4.14 -7.49
CA ILE A 71 -0.31 -3.29 -6.34
C ILE A 71 -1.82 -3.01 -6.40
N ARG A 72 -2.29 -2.57 -7.54
CA ARG A 72 -3.69 -2.19 -7.72
C ARG A 72 -4.61 -3.39 -7.57
N ARG A 73 -4.24 -4.53 -8.15
CA ARG A 73 -5.01 -5.77 -8.03
C ARG A 73 -5.11 -6.25 -6.58
N THR A 74 -4.03 -6.12 -5.81
CA THR A 74 -4.01 -6.52 -4.40
C THR A 74 -4.99 -5.69 -3.59
N ILE A 75 -5.00 -4.38 -3.79
CA ILE A 75 -5.94 -3.49 -3.10
C ILE A 75 -7.37 -3.83 -3.50
N ALA A 76 -7.64 -3.98 -4.79
CA ALA A 76 -8.97 -4.28 -5.29
C ALA A 76 -9.51 -5.60 -4.73
N ALA A 77 -8.68 -6.63 -4.68
CA ALA A 77 -9.07 -7.93 -4.14
C ALA A 77 -9.45 -7.82 -2.67
N ARG A 78 -8.66 -7.08 -1.88
CA ARG A 78 -8.97 -6.92 -0.45
C ARG A 78 -10.24 -6.11 -0.23
N VAL A 79 -10.43 -5.04 -0.99
CA VAL A 79 -11.62 -4.18 -0.89
C VAL A 79 -12.88 -4.97 -1.23
N ASN A 80 -12.81 -5.87 -2.19
CA ASN A 80 -13.95 -6.67 -2.61
C ASN A 80 -14.23 -7.88 -1.71
N ALA A 81 -13.40 -8.11 -0.70
CA ALA A 81 -13.54 -9.27 0.20
C ALA A 81 -14.49 -9.01 1.39
N GLY A 82 -15.14 -7.85 1.45
CA GLY A 82 -16.14 -7.55 2.47
C GLY A 82 -15.81 -6.37 3.35
N HIS A 83 -16.65 -6.14 4.35
CA HIS A 83 -16.51 -5.01 5.27
C HIS A 83 -15.20 -5.07 6.05
N ILE A 84 -14.63 -3.89 6.28
CA ILE A 84 -13.42 -3.71 7.08
C ILE A 84 -13.77 -2.73 8.21
N GLU A 85 -13.40 -3.05 9.44
CA GLU A 85 -13.68 -2.14 10.54
C GLU A 85 -12.61 -1.06 10.70
N LEU A 86 -11.34 -1.43 10.50
CA LEU A 86 -10.22 -0.53 10.80
C LEU A 86 -9.35 -0.29 9.56
N GLN A 87 -8.87 0.95 9.42
CA GLN A 87 -7.89 1.26 8.38
C GLN A 87 -6.61 0.46 8.57
N GLU A 88 -6.22 0.20 9.82
CA GLU A 88 -5.05 -0.64 10.14
C GLU A 88 -5.16 -2.02 9.52
N THR A 89 -6.35 -2.62 9.59
CA THR A 89 -6.59 -3.93 8.97
C THR A 89 -6.35 -3.89 7.46
N LEU A 90 -6.88 -2.86 6.80
CA LEU A 90 -6.69 -2.71 5.36
C LEU A 90 -5.20 -2.54 5.02
N CYS A 91 -4.49 -1.68 5.75
CA CYS A 91 -3.06 -1.46 5.52
C CYS A 91 -2.26 -2.74 5.73
N ASP A 92 -2.52 -3.45 6.82
CA ASP A 92 -1.77 -4.66 7.15
C ASP A 92 -2.03 -5.78 6.14
N ASP A 93 -3.28 -5.97 5.73
CA ASP A 93 -3.63 -7.02 4.78
C ASP A 93 -2.98 -6.75 3.41
N VAL A 94 -3.01 -5.51 2.95
CA VAL A 94 -2.37 -5.13 1.69
C VAL A 94 -0.85 -5.31 1.79
N ALA A 95 -0.24 -4.82 2.87
CA ALA A 95 1.21 -4.94 3.07
C ALA A 95 1.66 -6.40 3.08
N ASN A 96 0.95 -7.24 3.83
CA ASN A 96 1.30 -8.65 3.94
C ASN A 96 1.19 -9.38 2.60
N THR A 97 0.14 -9.10 1.85
CA THR A 97 -0.04 -9.72 0.53
C THR A 97 1.05 -9.29 -0.45
N LEU A 98 1.39 -8.01 -0.49
CA LEU A 98 2.46 -7.53 -1.36
C LEU A 98 3.81 -8.16 -1.01
N LEU A 99 4.09 -8.34 0.29
CA LEU A 99 5.34 -8.95 0.75
C LEU A 99 5.45 -10.44 0.43
N GLU A 100 4.35 -11.11 0.10
CA GLU A 100 4.39 -12.51 -0.35
C GLU A 100 5.07 -12.67 -1.70
N HIS A 101 5.10 -11.62 -2.51
CA HIS A 101 5.77 -11.68 -3.81
C HIS A 101 7.29 -11.83 -3.61
N PRO A 102 7.93 -12.83 -4.27
CA PRO A 102 9.34 -13.12 -3.98
C PRO A 102 10.30 -11.98 -4.27
N LYS A 103 9.97 -11.07 -5.17
CA LYS A 103 10.84 -9.95 -5.54
C LYS A 103 10.62 -8.70 -4.69
N VAL A 104 9.61 -8.68 -3.84
CA VAL A 104 9.30 -7.52 -2.99
C VAL A 104 10.09 -7.60 -1.70
N GLN A 105 10.83 -6.54 -1.37
CA GLN A 105 11.69 -6.48 -0.20
C GLN A 105 11.08 -5.69 0.94
N ALA A 106 10.31 -4.65 0.63
CA ALA A 106 9.68 -3.81 1.63
C ALA A 106 8.48 -3.12 1.02
N VAL A 107 7.55 -2.69 1.86
CA VAL A 107 6.37 -1.92 1.43
C VAL A 107 6.05 -0.86 2.46
N ARG A 108 5.53 0.27 1.96
CA ARG A 108 4.87 1.29 2.76
C ARG A 108 3.46 1.40 2.25
N VAL A 109 2.48 1.21 3.14
CA VAL A 109 1.07 1.30 2.78
C VAL A 109 0.41 2.32 3.68
N SER A 110 -0.29 3.27 3.10
CA SER A 110 -1.10 4.20 3.86
C SER A 110 -2.52 4.26 3.30
N THR A 111 -3.47 4.52 4.18
CA THR A 111 -4.85 4.77 3.82
C THR A 111 -5.30 6.05 4.49
N GLU A 112 -6.19 6.79 3.86
CA GLU A 112 -6.78 7.98 4.45
C GLU A 112 -8.22 8.13 4.02
N LYS A 113 -9.04 8.65 4.95
CA LYS A 113 -10.45 8.97 4.73
C LYS A 113 -10.59 10.48 4.67
N PRO A 114 -10.93 11.06 3.51
CA PRO A 114 -11.04 12.52 3.40
C PRO A 114 -12.35 13.10 3.95
N ASP A 115 -13.35 12.26 4.23
CA ASP A 115 -14.69 12.73 4.52
C ASP A 115 -15.13 12.53 5.98
N VAL A 116 -14.21 12.18 6.88
CA VAL A 116 -14.58 11.92 8.30
C VAL A 116 -14.77 13.22 9.08
N TYR A 117 -13.83 14.16 8.92
CA TYR A 117 -13.86 15.42 9.66
C TYR A 117 -13.93 16.60 8.70
N PRO A 118 -14.84 17.58 8.97
CA PRO A 118 -14.95 18.75 8.10
C PRO A 118 -13.78 19.74 8.23
N ASP A 119 -13.00 19.64 9.31
CA ASP A 119 -11.90 20.57 9.60
C ASP A 119 -10.52 19.97 9.32
N CYS A 120 -10.44 18.84 8.63
CA CYS A 120 -9.20 18.17 8.25
C CYS A 120 -9.28 17.72 6.80
N ASP A 121 -8.13 17.68 6.11
CA ASP A 121 -8.07 17.10 4.76
C ASP A 121 -8.41 15.62 4.79
N ALA A 122 -7.83 14.89 5.74
CA ALA A 122 -8.03 13.46 5.86
C ALA A 122 -7.53 12.96 7.19
N VAL A 123 -7.97 11.77 7.57
CA VAL A 123 -7.45 11.03 8.72
C VAL A 123 -7.06 9.63 8.22
N GLY A 124 -5.87 9.18 8.59
CA GLY A 124 -5.39 7.92 8.07
C GLY A 124 -4.33 7.25 8.92
N VAL A 125 -3.86 6.13 8.40
CA VAL A 125 -2.82 5.32 9.04
C VAL A 125 -1.80 4.90 7.99
N GLU A 126 -0.61 4.58 8.45
CA GLU A 126 0.47 4.12 7.59
C GLU A 126 1.24 3.00 8.29
N VAL A 127 1.68 2.03 7.51
CA VAL A 127 2.58 0.97 7.99
C VAL A 127 3.73 0.82 7.02
N PHE A 128 4.92 0.57 7.55
CA PHE A 128 6.11 0.23 6.78
C PHE A 128 6.61 -1.13 7.26
N ARG A 129 6.79 -2.06 6.33
CA ARG A 129 7.23 -3.41 6.64
C ARG A 129 8.35 -3.84 5.72
N ILE A 130 9.33 -4.54 6.28
CA ILE A 130 10.46 -5.11 5.55
C ILE A 130 10.33 -6.62 5.65
N LYS A 131 10.60 -7.30 4.53
CA LYS A 131 10.62 -8.77 4.50
C LYS A 131 11.74 -9.26 5.42
N GLY A 132 11.37 -10.09 6.35
CA GLY A 132 12.31 -10.58 7.32
C GLY A 132 12.74 -12.01 7.12
#